data_3f81e25b3a93fb0b1116a3c23ec9e4c9
#
_entry.id   3f81e25b3a93fb0b1116a3c23ec9e4c9
#
_cell.length_a   1.000
_cell.length_b   1.000
_cell.length_c   1.000
_cell.angle_alpha   90.00
_cell.angle_beta   90.00
_cell.angle_gamma   90.00
#
_symmetry.space_group_name_H-M   'P 1'
#
loop_
_entity.id
_entity.type
_entity.pdbx_description
1 polymer ?
#
loop_
_entity_poly.entity_id
_entity_poly.type
_entity_poly.pdbx_seq_one_letter_code
_entity_poly.pdbx_strand_id
1 'polypeptide(L)'
;MHTTYLIGFQVCPGQRERFLELLNALLDAMRHEKTFVNATLHRDGENENRFLLHETWSDHQDVIDVQIHRPYRQAWHDALPELLDAPRDISVWHPMRADHAA
;
A
#
# COMPACT_ATOMS: atom_id res chain seq x y z
N MET A 1 3.94 -9.39 -16.68
CA MET A 1 4.57 -8.06 -16.47
C MET A 1 4.28 -7.60 -15.06
N HIS A 2 5.31 -7.20 -14.34
CA HIS A 2 5.12 -6.63 -13.00
C HIS A 2 4.44 -5.28 -13.07
N THR A 3 3.60 -5.00 -12.10
CA THR A 3 2.91 -3.73 -11.96
C THR A 3 3.18 -3.18 -10.57
N THR A 4 3.59 -1.93 -10.50
CA THR A 4 3.86 -1.23 -9.26
C THR A 4 2.80 -0.17 -9.02
N TYR A 5 2.26 -0.15 -7.80
CA TYR A 5 1.36 0.90 -7.34
C TYR A 5 2.11 1.81 -6.38
N LEU A 6 2.05 3.11 -6.64
CA LEU A 6 2.50 4.12 -5.69
C LEU A 6 1.26 4.72 -5.06
N ILE A 7 1.14 4.59 -3.75
CA ILE A 7 -0.05 5.01 -3.01
C ILE A 7 0.36 6.01 -1.95
N GLY A 8 -0.07 7.26 -2.14
CA GLY A 8 0.16 8.34 -1.19
C GLY A 8 -0.96 8.43 -0.17
N PHE A 9 -0.59 8.63 1.11
CA PHE A 9 -1.54 8.76 2.21
C PHE A 9 -1.26 10.04 2.97
N GLN A 10 -2.30 10.84 3.19
CA GLN A 10 -2.27 11.94 4.15
C GLN A 10 -3.12 11.53 5.34
N VAL A 11 -2.47 11.17 6.43
CA VAL A 11 -3.14 10.63 7.63
C VAL A 11 -3.59 11.77 8.53
N CYS A 12 -4.81 11.66 9.07
CA CYS A 12 -5.33 12.62 10.04
C CYS A 12 -4.44 12.69 11.27
N PRO A 13 -4.18 13.88 11.82
CA PRO A 13 -3.49 14.01 13.10
C PRO A 13 -4.18 13.16 14.18
N GLY A 14 -3.38 12.40 14.92
CA GLY A 14 -3.90 11.51 15.96
C GLY A 14 -4.31 10.12 15.47
N GLN A 15 -4.30 9.85 14.16
CA GLN A 15 -4.67 8.55 13.60
C GLN A 15 -3.47 7.74 13.09
N ARG A 16 -2.26 8.25 13.26
CA ARG A 16 -1.05 7.61 12.72
C ARG A 16 -0.83 6.19 13.26
N GLU A 17 -0.98 5.98 14.55
CA GLU A 17 -0.76 4.65 15.15
C GLU A 17 -1.76 3.63 14.63
N ARG A 18 -3.03 4.01 14.56
CA ARG A 18 -4.10 3.14 14.03
C ARG A 18 -3.87 2.83 12.55
N PHE A 19 -3.47 3.85 11.77
CA PHE A 19 -3.13 3.71 10.36
C PHE A 19 -2.01 2.68 10.17
N LEU A 20 -0.91 2.83 10.91
CA LEU A 20 0.24 1.92 10.80
C LEU A 20 -0.11 0.51 11.25
N GLU A 21 -0.89 0.36 12.32
CA GLU A 21 -1.33 -0.95 12.79
C GLU A 21 -2.14 -1.69 11.72
N LEU A 22 -3.12 -1.03 11.12
CA LEU A 22 -3.96 -1.61 10.07
C LEU A 22 -3.18 -1.90 8.80
N LEU A 23 -2.32 -0.97 8.37
CA LEU A 23 -1.52 -1.16 7.17
C LEU A 23 -0.48 -2.27 7.35
N ASN A 24 0.17 -2.34 8.49
CA ASN A 24 1.13 -3.40 8.76
C ASN A 24 0.46 -4.78 8.77
N ALA A 25 -0.73 -4.89 9.35
CA ALA A 25 -1.51 -6.13 9.32
C ALA A 25 -1.88 -6.53 7.90
N LEU A 26 -2.27 -5.54 7.08
CA LEU A 26 -2.57 -5.76 5.67
C LEU A 26 -1.34 -6.27 4.90
N LEU A 27 -0.20 -5.62 5.07
CA LEU A 27 1.05 -6.02 4.42
C LEU A 27 1.50 -7.41 4.86
N ASP A 28 1.32 -7.75 6.14
CA ASP A 28 1.64 -9.08 6.66
C ASP A 28 0.80 -10.17 5.97
N ALA A 29 -0.46 -9.89 5.67
CA ALA A 29 -1.31 -10.81 4.92
C ALA A 29 -0.95 -10.86 3.43
N MET A 30 -0.74 -9.70 2.81
CA MET A 30 -0.43 -9.59 1.38
C MET A 30 0.84 -10.32 0.98
N ARG A 31 1.86 -10.31 1.83
CA ARG A 31 3.15 -10.93 1.52
C ARG A 31 3.09 -12.44 1.27
N HIS A 32 2.00 -13.09 1.66
CA HIS A 32 1.77 -14.52 1.43
C HIS A 32 1.02 -14.82 0.15
N GLU A 33 0.56 -13.82 -0.58
CA GLU A 33 -0.11 -14.00 -1.86
C GLU A 33 0.87 -14.39 -2.96
N LYS A 34 0.44 -15.31 -3.86
CA LYS A 34 1.31 -15.82 -4.95
C LYS A 34 1.81 -14.73 -5.89
N THR A 35 0.99 -13.72 -6.15
CA THR A 35 1.30 -12.67 -7.11
C THR A 35 2.00 -11.48 -6.47
N PHE A 36 2.16 -11.47 -5.16
CA PHE A 36 2.88 -10.41 -4.45
C PHE A 36 4.38 -10.51 -4.72
N VAL A 37 5.00 -9.40 -5.07
CA VAL A 37 6.45 -9.32 -5.33
C VAL A 37 7.18 -8.64 -4.18
N ASN A 38 6.83 -7.39 -3.89
CA ASN A 38 7.42 -6.64 -2.78
C ASN A 38 6.57 -5.44 -2.40
N ALA A 39 6.86 -4.88 -1.23
CA ALA A 39 6.31 -3.61 -0.81
C ALA A 39 7.32 -2.89 0.08
N THR A 40 7.32 -1.56 -0.01
CA THR A 40 8.10 -0.69 0.86
C THR A 40 7.21 0.46 1.30
N LEU A 41 7.10 0.64 2.61
CA LEU A 41 6.38 1.76 3.20
C LEU A 41 7.38 2.84 3.57
N HIS A 42 7.15 4.05 3.05
CA HIS A 42 7.96 5.22 3.33
C HIS A 42 7.18 6.24 4.14
N ARG A 43 7.86 6.94 5.01
CA ARG A 43 7.34 8.12 5.68
C ARG A 43 8.01 9.35 5.07
N ASP A 44 7.25 10.43 4.88
CA ASP A 44 7.78 11.72 4.46
C ASP A 44 8.86 12.18 5.46
N GLY A 45 9.98 12.66 4.96
CA GLY A 45 11.10 13.12 5.79
C GLY A 45 10.79 14.34 6.66
N GLU A 46 9.76 15.12 6.30
CA GLU A 46 9.39 16.35 6.99
C GLU A 46 7.99 16.32 7.62
N ASN A 47 7.12 15.40 7.17
CA ASN A 47 5.75 15.28 7.67
C ASN A 47 5.49 13.86 8.16
N GLU A 48 5.38 13.70 9.47
CA GLU A 48 5.19 12.40 10.11
C GLU A 48 3.83 11.74 9.81
N ASN A 49 2.88 12.48 9.25
CA ASN A 49 1.54 11.98 8.90
C ASN A 49 1.38 11.73 7.40
N ARG A 50 2.45 11.87 6.63
CA ARG A 50 2.43 11.60 5.20
C ARG A 50 3.26 10.36 4.88
N PHE A 51 2.62 9.42 4.15
CA PHE A 51 3.24 8.14 3.82
C PHE A 51 3.12 7.85 2.33
N LEU A 52 4.07 7.07 1.84
CA LEU A 52 4.07 6.55 0.47
C LEU A 52 4.29 5.04 0.53
N LEU A 53 3.36 4.28 0.01
CA LEU A 53 3.49 2.84 -0.14
C LEU A 53 3.85 2.53 -1.60
N HIS A 54 4.95 1.83 -1.77
CA HIS A 54 5.38 1.26 -3.03
C HIS A 54 5.09 -0.24 -2.95
N GLU A 55 4.22 -0.75 -3.82
CA GLU A 55 3.96 -2.18 -3.86
C GLU A 55 3.96 -2.71 -5.29
N THR A 56 4.56 -3.88 -5.49
CA THR A 56 4.66 -4.51 -6.79
C THR A 56 4.02 -5.89 -6.78
N TRP A 57 3.24 -6.15 -7.81
CA TRP A 57 2.55 -7.41 -8.04
C TRP A 57 2.91 -7.95 -9.42
N SER A 58 2.93 -9.27 -9.57
CA SER A 58 3.28 -9.91 -10.84
C SER A 58 2.14 -9.91 -11.85
N ASP A 59 0.90 -9.67 -11.42
CA ASP A 59 -0.30 -9.75 -12.26
C ASP A 59 -1.31 -8.68 -11.84
N HIS A 60 -1.41 -7.63 -12.66
CA HIS A 60 -2.34 -6.51 -12.44
C HIS A 60 -3.81 -6.98 -12.46
N GLN A 61 -4.14 -7.89 -13.37
CA GLN A 61 -5.52 -8.38 -13.47
C GLN A 61 -5.93 -9.15 -12.21
N ASP A 62 -5.02 -9.95 -11.66
CA ASP A 62 -5.26 -10.64 -10.39
C ASP A 62 -5.52 -9.65 -9.25
N VAL A 63 -4.81 -8.53 -9.20
CA VAL A 63 -5.04 -7.50 -8.18
C VAL A 63 -6.49 -7.00 -8.27
N ILE A 64 -6.95 -6.66 -9.46
CA ILE A 64 -8.29 -6.13 -9.68
C ILE A 64 -9.38 -7.18 -9.41
N ASP A 65 -9.19 -8.40 -9.89
CA ASP A 65 -10.22 -9.44 -9.85
C ASP A 65 -10.27 -10.19 -8.52
N VAL A 66 -9.14 -10.32 -7.85
CA VAL A 66 -9.00 -11.17 -6.67
C VAL A 66 -8.55 -10.40 -5.44
N GLN A 67 -7.40 -9.73 -5.52
CA GLN A 67 -6.73 -9.21 -4.33
C GLN A 67 -7.52 -8.11 -3.62
N ILE A 68 -8.10 -7.18 -4.35
CA ILE A 68 -8.87 -6.08 -3.74
C ILE A 68 -10.14 -6.58 -3.03
N HIS A 69 -10.57 -7.79 -3.32
CA HIS A 69 -11.76 -8.41 -2.72
C HIS A 69 -11.45 -9.36 -1.57
N ARG A 70 -10.18 -9.53 -1.19
CA ARG A 70 -9.82 -10.40 -0.07
C ARG A 70 -10.48 -9.92 1.22
N PRO A 71 -11.09 -10.85 1.99
CA PRO A 71 -11.76 -10.47 3.25
C PRO A 71 -10.86 -9.74 4.24
N TYR A 72 -9.56 -10.02 4.28
CA TYR A 72 -8.64 -9.36 5.20
C TYR A 72 -8.42 -7.87 4.89
N ARG A 73 -8.87 -7.38 3.71
CA ARG A 73 -8.80 -5.97 3.35
C ARG A 73 -9.97 -5.16 3.88
N GLN A 74 -11.03 -5.80 4.36
CA GLN A 74 -12.28 -5.12 4.72
C GLN A 74 -12.07 -4.10 5.84
N ALA A 75 -11.38 -4.49 6.92
CA ALA A 75 -11.11 -3.60 8.05
C ALA A 75 -10.32 -2.36 7.62
N TRP A 76 -9.35 -2.55 6.73
CA TRP A 76 -8.57 -1.46 6.15
C TRP A 76 -9.44 -0.50 5.35
N HIS A 77 -10.22 -1.02 4.41
CA HIS A 77 -11.09 -0.20 3.57
C HIS A 77 -12.13 0.56 4.40
N ASP A 78 -12.72 -0.10 5.40
CA ASP A 78 -13.73 0.52 6.26
C ASP A 78 -13.14 1.66 7.11
N ALA A 79 -11.89 1.56 7.49
CA ALA A 79 -11.23 2.56 8.33
C ALA A 79 -10.70 3.77 7.55
N LEU A 80 -10.42 3.63 6.25
CA LEU A 80 -9.78 4.68 5.45
C LEU A 80 -10.46 6.07 5.57
N PRO A 81 -11.79 6.21 5.52
CA PRO A 81 -12.43 7.52 5.65
C PRO A 81 -12.13 8.23 6.98
N GLU A 82 -11.91 7.46 8.05
CA GLU A 82 -11.57 8.02 9.37
C GLU A 82 -10.06 8.29 9.51
N LEU A 83 -9.23 7.50 8.84
CA LEU A 83 -7.79 7.59 8.93
C LEU A 83 -7.20 8.72 8.11
N LEU A 84 -7.79 9.00 6.94
CA LEU A 84 -7.20 9.89 5.95
C LEU A 84 -7.85 11.26 5.92
N ASP A 85 -7.00 12.27 5.76
CA ASP A 85 -7.35 13.68 5.64
C ASP A 85 -7.75 14.05 4.20
N ALA A 86 -7.38 13.20 3.24
CA ALA A 86 -7.65 13.37 1.81
C ALA A 86 -7.74 11.97 1.16
N PRO A 87 -8.37 11.86 -0.02
CA PRO A 87 -8.35 10.60 -0.78
C PRO A 87 -6.93 10.15 -1.07
N ARG A 88 -6.73 8.83 -1.14
CA ARG A 88 -5.44 8.25 -1.53
C ARG A 88 -5.05 8.73 -2.93
N ASP A 89 -3.76 9.01 -3.12
CA ASP A 89 -3.20 9.29 -4.43
C ASP A 89 -2.58 8.00 -4.97
N ILE A 90 -3.19 7.40 -5.97
CA ILE A 90 -2.77 6.10 -6.52
C ILE A 90 -2.32 6.28 -7.95
N SER A 91 -1.09 5.86 -8.26
CA SER A 91 -0.57 5.80 -9.62
C SER A 91 -0.04 4.40 -9.93
N VAL A 92 -0.09 4.03 -11.22
CA VAL A 92 0.25 2.69 -11.69
C VAL A 92 1.46 2.79 -12.60
N TRP A 93 2.46 1.96 -12.34
CA TRP A 93 3.75 1.99 -13.03
C TRP A 93 4.19 0.58 -13.41
N HIS A 94 4.97 0.47 -14.46
CA HIS A 94 5.59 -0.81 -14.84
C HIS A 94 7.10 -0.70 -14.61
N PRO A 95 7.67 -1.52 -13.70
CA PRO A 95 9.10 -1.48 -13.45
C PRO A 95 9.90 -1.81 -14.70
N MET A 96 10.89 -0.98 -15.01
CA MET A 96 11.79 -1.17 -16.15
C MET A 96 13.14 -1.69 -15.71
N ARG A 97 13.60 -1.30 -14.53
CA ARG A 97 14.89 -1.67 -14.00
C ARG A 97 14.90 -1.47 -12.49
N ALA A 98 15.53 -2.39 -11.79
CA ALA A 98 15.76 -2.27 -10.35
C ALA A 98 17.22 -2.64 -10.06
N ASP A 99 17.93 -1.78 -9.34
CA ASP A 99 19.32 -1.99 -8.97
C ASP A 99 19.45 -2.05 -7.46
N HIS A 100 20.29 -2.97 -7.00
CA HIS A 100 20.65 -3.13 -5.61
C HIS A 100 22.15 -2.93 -5.47
N ALA A 101 22.61 -2.54 -4.28
CA ALA A 101 24.03 -2.41 -4.02
C ALA A 101 24.77 -3.73 -4.30
N ALA A 102 25.91 -3.62 -4.95
CA ALA A 102 26.76 -4.77 -5.29
C ALA A 102 27.44 -5.35 -4.03
#